data_20418b35cb4839670ce80eb9725f52c7
#
_entry.id   20418b35cb4839670ce80eb9725f52c7
#
_cell.length_a   1.000
_cell.length_b   1.000
_cell.length_c   1.000
_cell.angle_alpha   90.00
_cell.angle_beta   90.00
_cell.angle_gamma   90.00
#
_symmetry.space_group_name_H-M   'P 1'
#
loop_
_entity.id
_entity.type
_entity.pdbx_description
1 polymer ?
#
loop_
_entity_poly.entity_id
_entity_poly.type
_entity_poly.pdbx_seq_one_letter_code
_entity_poly.pdbx_strand_id
1 'polypeptide(L)'
;MISETTIASIAANVRLSEVAGDYFPVKQRGGRFSALCPFHREKSPSFFINDEKNTYHCFGCGAGGSVFRFVMEMDKVNFPEAVRKLGAKAGIAIEEQESEADKLRKGLVSVVYKAHQQFFRLLLSKEGVEARKILKERGFNKEICEQWKIGFAPKSYALSGNTDHHTLSGLTYDNGTLRFSNRIMFGIADESGTLVGFSGRTTDNHPAKYLNSPESSIFHKGKLLYGLDKAKRSIIDSGQAVIVEGQIDTIRCHLSGITNAVAPLGTGFTAIHGATIRRLCEEAVLVFDGDKAGREASFKAFAGLASLGVRVKSVMLPDGDPDSFLVSGGNLASLISNAKIYPEALAESLDKNSIEDKQIAMGKVGQALSVLEDGIERDELANRCAKLLGIKSSQLKKKMAMGGGHIALPTETRYGEQKGEAWKQLVAHLLLCGKAIASNYNWNLLSDSDIQTIMESDYEAGNSASIAKIISQLDNNAEAAIQGISQQDIADLDIHGIYKSMLEAEIKRRTSMVDLLPLLDTLKKL
;
A
#
# COMPACT_ATOMS: atom_id res chain seq x y z
N MET A 1 1.05 -10.22 21.63
CA MET A 1 1.69 -8.88 21.71
C MET A 1 2.88 -8.99 22.66
N ILE A 2 4.05 -8.43 22.30
CA ILE A 2 5.22 -8.43 23.19
C ILE A 2 4.96 -7.40 24.29
N SER A 3 5.12 -7.78 25.56
CA SER A 3 4.82 -6.90 26.68
C SER A 3 5.81 -5.72 26.76
N GLU A 4 5.35 -4.57 27.24
CA GLU A 4 6.23 -3.40 27.46
C GLU A 4 7.37 -3.72 28.45
N THR A 5 7.10 -4.57 29.43
CA THR A 5 8.11 -5.05 30.38
C THR A 5 9.20 -5.87 29.68
N THR A 6 8.84 -6.74 28.75
CA THR A 6 9.80 -7.50 27.92
C THR A 6 10.64 -6.57 27.04
N ILE A 7 10.00 -5.58 26.40
CA ILE A 7 10.70 -4.59 25.57
C ILE A 7 11.69 -3.78 26.41
N ALA A 8 11.27 -3.30 27.58
CA ALA A 8 12.13 -2.57 28.51
C ALA A 8 13.28 -3.43 29.02
N SER A 9 13.02 -4.71 29.33
CA SER A 9 14.06 -5.66 29.76
C SER A 9 15.09 -5.89 28.65
N ILE A 10 14.67 -6.06 27.40
CA ILE A 10 15.59 -6.20 26.25
C ILE A 10 16.42 -4.92 26.10
N ALA A 11 15.78 -3.75 26.13
CA ALA A 11 16.48 -2.46 26.01
C ALA A 11 17.54 -2.26 27.11
N ALA A 12 17.30 -2.76 28.33
CA ALA A 12 18.23 -2.65 29.45
C ALA A 12 19.41 -3.63 29.35
N ASN A 13 19.24 -4.75 28.63
CA ASN A 13 20.25 -5.83 28.55
C ASN A 13 21.05 -5.84 27.23
N VAL A 14 20.81 -4.90 26.31
CA VAL A 14 21.61 -4.72 25.09
C VAL A 14 22.22 -3.33 25.08
N ARG A 15 23.46 -3.22 24.58
CA ARG A 15 24.11 -1.93 24.35
C ARG A 15 24.14 -1.64 22.87
N LEU A 16 23.73 -0.43 22.52
CA LEU A 16 23.68 -0.05 21.10
C LEU A 16 25.07 -0.07 20.44
N SER A 17 26.14 0.24 21.17
CA SER A 17 27.52 0.13 20.65
C SER A 17 27.90 -1.29 20.26
N GLU A 18 27.46 -2.31 21.03
CA GLU A 18 27.68 -3.72 20.74
C GLU A 18 26.83 -4.18 19.56
N VAL A 19 25.56 -3.74 19.51
CA VAL A 19 24.67 -4.02 18.38
C VAL A 19 25.19 -3.42 17.08
N ALA A 20 25.64 -2.15 17.13
CA ALA A 20 26.21 -1.47 15.96
C ALA A 20 27.51 -2.11 15.50
N GLY A 21 28.31 -2.64 16.44
CA GLY A 21 29.54 -3.38 16.16
C GLY A 21 29.35 -4.63 15.32
N ASP A 22 28.15 -5.25 15.31
CA ASP A 22 27.82 -6.37 14.43
C ASP A 22 27.71 -5.97 12.94
N TYR A 23 27.52 -4.67 12.65
CA TYR A 23 27.32 -4.16 11.30
C TYR A 23 28.52 -3.40 10.75
N PHE A 24 29.21 -2.62 11.60
CA PHE A 24 30.36 -1.80 11.19
C PHE A 24 31.29 -1.48 12.37
N PRO A 25 32.55 -1.09 12.08
CA PRO A 25 33.49 -0.73 13.13
C PRO A 25 33.07 0.52 13.91
N VAL A 26 32.93 0.39 15.23
CA VAL A 26 32.61 1.48 16.17
C VAL A 26 33.88 1.85 16.95
N LYS A 27 34.21 3.13 17.05
CA LYS A 27 35.39 3.64 17.78
C LYS A 27 34.95 4.35 19.06
N GLN A 28 35.58 4.02 20.18
CA GLN A 28 35.38 4.73 21.43
C GLN A 28 36.40 5.86 21.57
N ARG A 29 35.92 7.07 21.88
CA ARG A 29 36.73 8.24 22.17
C ARG A 29 36.13 9.03 23.34
N GLY A 30 36.87 9.19 24.44
CA GLY A 30 36.44 10.03 25.57
C GLY A 30 35.07 9.64 26.17
N GLY A 31 34.80 8.34 26.33
CA GLY A 31 33.54 7.84 26.89
C GLY A 31 32.33 7.82 25.93
N ARG A 32 32.50 8.28 24.69
CA ARG A 32 31.49 8.24 23.63
C ARG A 32 31.88 7.29 22.51
N PHE A 33 30.91 6.66 21.87
CA PHE A 33 31.11 5.82 20.70
C PHE A 33 30.79 6.61 19.44
N SER A 34 31.63 6.46 18.40
CA SER A 34 31.43 7.12 17.11
C SER A 34 31.82 6.21 15.94
N ALA A 35 31.15 6.41 14.80
CA ALA A 35 31.41 5.68 13.56
C ALA A 35 31.10 6.56 12.34
N LEU A 36 31.46 6.10 11.15
CA LEU A 36 30.89 6.60 9.91
C LEU A 36 29.41 6.20 9.88
N CYS A 37 28.55 7.09 9.43
CA CYS A 37 27.11 6.85 9.41
C CYS A 37 26.74 5.75 8.39
N PRO A 38 25.97 4.74 8.79
CA PRO A 38 25.52 3.71 7.86
C PRO A 38 24.34 4.19 6.96
N PHE A 39 23.74 5.34 7.28
CA PHE A 39 22.55 5.86 6.62
C PHE A 39 22.84 6.92 5.56
N HIS A 40 24.07 7.45 5.49
CA HIS A 40 24.51 8.35 4.42
C HIS A 40 26.03 8.22 4.18
N ARG A 41 26.49 8.63 3.01
CA ARG A 41 27.91 8.56 2.66
C ARG A 41 28.67 9.76 3.25
N GLU A 42 29.72 9.48 4.02
CA GLU A 42 30.59 10.49 4.61
C GLU A 42 32.05 10.00 4.72
N LYS A 43 32.99 10.95 4.88
CA LYS A 43 34.42 10.65 5.06
C LYS A 43 34.91 10.81 6.50
N SER A 44 34.14 11.52 7.33
CA SER A 44 34.45 11.79 8.73
C SER A 44 33.30 11.30 9.62
N PRO A 45 33.61 10.68 10.78
CA PRO A 45 32.56 10.13 11.66
C PRO A 45 31.62 11.21 12.19
N SER A 46 30.32 11.08 11.91
CA SER A 46 29.24 11.92 12.43
C SER A 46 28.15 11.14 13.15
N PHE A 47 28.26 9.82 13.18
CA PHE A 47 27.33 8.92 13.88
C PHE A 47 27.82 8.67 15.31
N PHE A 48 27.03 9.10 16.28
CA PHE A 48 27.35 8.99 17.70
C PHE A 48 26.35 8.09 18.42
N ILE A 49 26.87 7.26 19.33
CA ILE A 49 26.10 6.33 20.14
C ILE A 49 26.24 6.73 21.62
N ASN A 50 25.11 6.70 22.32
CA ASN A 50 25.02 6.85 23.76
C ASN A 50 24.43 5.55 24.35
N ASP A 51 25.28 4.73 24.99
CA ASP A 51 24.87 3.46 25.58
C ASP A 51 24.05 3.63 26.86
N GLU A 52 24.24 4.74 27.61
CA GLU A 52 23.45 5.01 28.81
C GLU A 52 21.96 5.22 28.48
N LYS A 53 21.71 5.92 27.36
CA LYS A 53 20.34 6.15 26.85
C LYS A 53 19.92 5.11 25.82
N ASN A 54 20.84 4.27 25.40
CA ASN A 54 20.68 3.26 24.36
C ASN A 54 20.15 3.86 23.04
N THR A 55 20.71 5.02 22.64
CA THR A 55 20.30 5.81 21.48
C THR A 55 21.48 6.19 20.59
N TYR A 56 21.19 6.50 19.33
CA TYR A 56 22.14 7.08 18.40
C TYR A 56 21.63 8.40 17.81
N HIS A 57 22.56 9.20 17.33
CA HIS A 57 22.27 10.39 16.54
C HIS A 57 23.41 10.64 15.55
N CYS A 58 23.06 10.87 14.29
CA CYS A 58 23.98 11.31 13.25
C CYS A 58 23.87 12.82 13.04
N PHE A 59 24.95 13.55 13.28
CA PHE A 59 24.99 15.00 13.07
C PHE A 59 25.14 15.40 11.59
N GLY A 60 25.40 14.43 10.70
CA GLY A 60 25.48 14.68 9.25
C GLY A 60 24.10 14.66 8.56
N CYS A 61 23.31 13.61 8.80
CA CYS A 61 22.01 13.43 8.12
C CYS A 61 20.80 13.52 9.05
N GLY A 62 20.99 13.77 10.38
CA GLY A 62 19.90 13.86 11.34
C GLY A 62 19.27 12.52 11.75
N ALA A 63 19.72 11.38 11.20
CA ALA A 63 19.22 10.07 11.60
C ALA A 63 19.45 9.82 13.09
N GLY A 64 18.42 9.36 13.81
CA GLY A 64 18.52 9.11 15.25
C GLY A 64 17.40 8.24 15.77
N GLY A 65 17.64 7.58 16.92
CA GLY A 65 16.63 6.72 17.53
C GLY A 65 17.19 5.78 18.59
N SER A 66 16.33 4.85 19.05
CA SER A 66 16.67 3.78 19.99
C SER A 66 17.39 2.62 19.29
N VAL A 67 17.89 1.66 20.10
CA VAL A 67 18.48 0.41 19.59
C VAL A 67 17.50 -0.38 18.71
N PHE A 68 16.21 -0.36 19.01
CA PHE A 68 15.20 -1.01 18.16
C PHE A 68 15.10 -0.33 16.79
N ARG A 69 15.02 1.00 16.76
CA ARG A 69 14.98 1.75 15.51
C ARG A 69 16.25 1.53 14.68
N PHE A 70 17.39 1.46 15.33
CA PHE A 70 18.66 1.14 14.66
C PHE A 70 18.58 -0.20 13.92
N VAL A 71 18.11 -1.26 14.59
CA VAL A 71 17.98 -2.60 13.97
C VAL A 71 16.91 -2.60 12.87
N MET A 72 15.78 -1.89 13.08
CA MET A 72 14.75 -1.75 12.05
C MET A 72 15.31 -1.12 10.76
N GLU A 73 16.12 -0.07 10.90
CA GLU A 73 16.72 0.63 9.75
C GLU A 73 17.85 -0.16 9.09
N MET A 74 18.69 -0.85 9.88
CA MET A 74 19.81 -1.64 9.34
C MET A 74 19.33 -2.89 8.61
N ASP A 75 18.40 -3.62 9.20
CA ASP A 75 17.91 -4.90 8.68
C ASP A 75 16.67 -4.76 7.78
N LYS A 76 16.11 -3.53 7.69
CA LYS A 76 14.85 -3.26 6.96
C LYS A 76 13.68 -4.13 7.45
N VAL A 77 13.61 -4.35 8.77
CA VAL A 77 12.58 -5.16 9.44
C VAL A 77 11.59 -4.29 10.21
N ASN A 78 10.45 -4.88 10.60
CA ASN A 78 9.47 -4.22 11.46
C ASN A 78 9.86 -4.27 12.95
N PHE A 79 9.16 -3.50 13.79
CA PHE A 79 9.46 -3.41 15.23
C PHE A 79 9.39 -4.76 15.96
N PRO A 80 8.36 -5.63 15.80
CA PRO A 80 8.34 -6.95 16.43
C PRO A 80 9.53 -7.84 16.04
N GLU A 81 9.98 -7.79 14.78
CA GLU A 81 11.15 -8.55 14.33
C GLU A 81 12.45 -8.01 14.95
N ALA A 82 12.60 -6.69 15.04
CA ALA A 82 13.73 -6.07 15.72
C ALA A 82 13.76 -6.45 17.21
N VAL A 83 12.60 -6.48 17.88
CA VAL A 83 12.50 -6.90 19.28
C VAL A 83 12.91 -8.39 19.43
N ARG A 84 12.45 -9.29 18.54
CA ARG A 84 12.86 -10.71 18.59
C ARG A 84 14.36 -10.89 18.39
N LYS A 85 14.95 -10.16 17.43
CA LYS A 85 16.40 -10.21 17.18
C LYS A 85 17.20 -9.75 18.38
N LEU A 86 16.83 -8.62 18.96
CA LEU A 86 17.49 -8.09 20.17
C LEU A 86 17.23 -8.95 21.40
N GLY A 87 16.04 -9.53 21.55
CA GLY A 87 15.72 -10.47 22.61
C GLY A 87 16.59 -11.73 22.54
N ALA A 88 16.78 -12.29 21.35
CA ALA A 88 17.69 -13.41 21.14
C ALA A 88 19.15 -13.05 21.50
N LYS A 89 19.61 -11.83 21.12
CA LYS A 89 20.94 -11.33 21.48
C LYS A 89 21.10 -11.11 22.99
N ALA A 90 20.05 -10.64 23.66
CA ALA A 90 20.02 -10.45 25.11
C ALA A 90 19.84 -11.75 25.93
N GLY A 91 19.57 -12.89 25.28
CA GLY A 91 19.20 -14.13 25.95
C GLY A 91 17.86 -14.08 26.68
N ILE A 92 16.99 -13.13 26.34
CA ILE A 92 15.68 -12.93 26.94
C ILE A 92 14.64 -13.70 26.14
N ALA A 93 13.97 -14.66 26.81
CA ALA A 93 12.82 -15.34 26.23
C ALA A 93 11.65 -14.34 26.10
N ILE A 94 11.12 -14.20 24.89
CA ILE A 94 9.97 -13.33 24.65
C ILE A 94 8.71 -14.15 24.91
N GLU A 95 8.10 -13.97 26.09
CA GLU A 95 6.77 -14.48 26.35
C GLU A 95 5.75 -13.61 25.59
N GLU A 96 5.33 -14.07 24.45
CA GLU A 96 4.21 -13.48 23.73
C GLU A 96 2.91 -14.00 24.36
N GLN A 97 2.22 -13.21 25.16
CA GLN A 97 0.85 -13.52 25.51
C GLN A 97 0.01 -13.44 24.23
N GLU A 98 -0.43 -14.61 23.75
CA GLU A 98 -1.31 -14.70 22.59
C GLU A 98 -2.65 -14.01 22.92
N SER A 99 -2.87 -12.86 22.31
CA SER A 99 -4.20 -12.24 22.33
C SER A 99 -5.19 -13.09 21.53
N GLU A 100 -6.48 -12.93 21.79
CA GLU A 100 -7.51 -13.58 20.96
C GLU A 100 -7.37 -13.17 19.48
N ALA A 101 -6.94 -11.95 19.19
CA ALA A 101 -6.62 -11.48 17.85
C ALA A 101 -5.43 -12.25 17.22
N ASP A 102 -4.39 -12.60 18.01
CA ASP A 102 -3.26 -13.39 17.52
C ASP A 102 -3.70 -14.84 17.22
N LYS A 103 -4.53 -15.42 18.08
CA LYS A 103 -5.11 -16.76 17.86
C LYS A 103 -5.98 -16.79 16.61
N LEU A 104 -6.86 -15.79 16.44
CA LEU A 104 -7.67 -15.64 15.25
C LEU A 104 -6.79 -15.51 14.00
N ARG A 105 -5.81 -14.60 14.00
CA ARG A 105 -4.87 -14.42 12.88
C ARG A 105 -4.18 -15.73 12.52
N LYS A 106 -3.66 -16.49 13.48
CA LYS A 106 -3.05 -17.80 13.25
C LYS A 106 -4.05 -18.79 12.66
N GLY A 107 -5.29 -18.80 13.16
CA GLY A 107 -6.37 -19.62 12.62
C GLY A 107 -6.67 -19.30 11.16
N LEU A 108 -6.80 -18.01 10.81
CA LEU A 108 -7.05 -17.56 9.44
C LEU A 108 -5.89 -17.92 8.50
N VAL A 109 -4.65 -17.68 8.90
CA VAL A 109 -3.46 -18.07 8.12
C VAL A 109 -3.42 -19.59 7.89
N SER A 110 -3.76 -20.37 8.92
CA SER A 110 -3.80 -21.83 8.82
C SER A 110 -4.81 -22.33 7.78
N VAL A 111 -6.03 -21.78 7.72
CA VAL A 111 -7.03 -22.20 6.73
C VAL A 111 -6.65 -21.76 5.32
N VAL A 112 -6.06 -20.57 5.15
CA VAL A 112 -5.54 -20.09 3.86
C VAL A 112 -4.42 -21.01 3.36
N TYR A 113 -3.49 -21.43 4.23
CA TYR A 113 -2.44 -22.37 3.87
C TYR A 113 -2.99 -23.75 3.48
N LYS A 114 -3.95 -24.30 4.23
CA LYS A 114 -4.63 -25.56 3.89
C LYS A 114 -5.35 -25.48 2.56
N ALA A 115 -6.05 -24.36 2.29
CA ALA A 115 -6.69 -24.11 1.01
C ALA A 115 -5.67 -24.09 -0.13
N HIS A 116 -4.51 -23.44 0.04
CA HIS A 116 -3.44 -23.47 -0.95
C HIS A 116 -2.96 -24.91 -1.25
N GLN A 117 -2.68 -25.70 -0.21
CA GLN A 117 -2.27 -27.10 -0.39
C GLN A 117 -3.32 -27.89 -1.17
N GLN A 118 -4.58 -27.63 -0.90
CA GLN A 118 -5.69 -28.26 -1.61
C GLN A 118 -5.74 -27.79 -3.07
N PHE A 119 -5.68 -26.48 -3.34
CA PHE A 119 -5.67 -25.94 -4.70
C PHE A 119 -4.48 -26.46 -5.51
N PHE A 120 -3.31 -26.61 -4.92
CA PHE A 120 -2.15 -27.20 -5.59
C PHE A 120 -2.39 -28.68 -5.94
N ARG A 121 -2.95 -29.48 -5.02
CA ARG A 121 -3.34 -30.88 -5.31
C ARG A 121 -4.39 -30.97 -6.42
N LEU A 122 -5.41 -30.10 -6.39
CA LEU A 122 -6.45 -30.03 -7.41
C LEU A 122 -5.89 -29.60 -8.77
N LEU A 123 -4.90 -28.69 -8.80
CA LEU A 123 -4.19 -28.36 -10.04
C LEU A 123 -3.52 -29.59 -10.66
N LEU A 124 -2.95 -30.49 -9.86
CA LEU A 124 -2.26 -31.70 -10.34
C LEU A 124 -3.22 -32.87 -10.63
N SER A 125 -4.46 -32.79 -10.22
CA SER A 125 -5.48 -33.82 -10.40
C SER A 125 -6.15 -33.79 -11.79
N LYS A 126 -7.18 -34.62 -11.98
CA LYS A 126 -7.99 -34.66 -13.22
C LYS A 126 -8.76 -33.36 -13.43
N GLU A 127 -9.22 -32.72 -12.34
CA GLU A 127 -9.95 -31.45 -12.39
C GLU A 127 -9.11 -30.29 -12.93
N GLY A 128 -7.79 -30.35 -12.73
CA GLY A 128 -6.86 -29.29 -13.12
C GLY A 128 -6.32 -29.35 -14.57
N VAL A 129 -6.81 -30.25 -15.42
CA VAL A 129 -6.25 -30.44 -16.79
C VAL A 129 -6.28 -29.14 -17.59
N GLU A 130 -7.40 -28.45 -17.64
CA GLU A 130 -7.53 -27.22 -18.42
C GLU A 130 -6.69 -26.07 -17.82
N ALA A 131 -6.68 -25.97 -16.50
CA ALA A 131 -5.83 -24.99 -15.81
C ALA A 131 -4.33 -25.21 -16.09
N ARG A 132 -3.87 -26.49 -16.10
CA ARG A 132 -2.49 -26.83 -16.46
C ARG A 132 -2.17 -26.52 -17.91
N LYS A 133 -3.12 -26.70 -18.84
CA LYS A 133 -2.95 -26.33 -20.25
C LYS A 133 -2.70 -24.82 -20.39
N ILE A 134 -3.55 -24.00 -19.76
CA ILE A 134 -3.41 -22.53 -19.77
C ILE A 134 -2.08 -22.11 -19.14
N LEU A 135 -1.65 -22.73 -18.04
CA LEU A 135 -0.38 -22.44 -17.38
C LEU A 135 0.82 -22.86 -18.24
N LYS A 136 0.72 -24.03 -18.90
CA LYS A 136 1.77 -24.55 -19.80
C LYS A 136 1.94 -23.65 -21.03
N GLU A 137 0.86 -23.16 -21.63
CA GLU A 137 0.91 -22.19 -22.74
C GLU A 137 1.65 -20.91 -22.34
N ARG A 138 1.60 -20.54 -21.05
CA ARG A 138 2.40 -19.46 -20.46
C ARG A 138 3.79 -19.91 -19.99
N GLY A 139 4.22 -21.14 -20.26
CA GLY A 139 5.52 -21.66 -19.83
C GLY A 139 5.65 -21.91 -18.31
N PHE A 140 4.54 -22.00 -17.59
CA PHE A 140 4.56 -22.29 -16.14
C PHE A 140 4.47 -23.80 -15.93
N ASN A 141 5.59 -24.40 -15.51
CA ASN A 141 5.70 -25.81 -15.14
C ASN A 141 5.28 -26.05 -13.67
N LYS A 142 5.36 -27.29 -13.22
CA LYS A 142 5.00 -27.68 -11.87
C LYS A 142 5.84 -26.98 -10.81
N GLU A 143 7.13 -26.87 -11.01
CA GLU A 143 8.09 -26.27 -10.11
C GLU A 143 7.81 -24.76 -9.91
N ILE A 144 7.50 -24.06 -11.00
CA ILE A 144 7.07 -22.66 -10.97
C ILE A 144 5.75 -22.53 -10.19
N CYS A 145 4.78 -23.42 -10.45
CA CYS A 145 3.50 -23.40 -9.75
C CYS A 145 3.68 -23.62 -8.24
N GLU A 146 4.56 -24.51 -7.83
CA GLU A 146 4.88 -24.76 -6.42
C GLU A 146 5.58 -23.55 -5.78
N GLN A 147 6.61 -23.02 -6.43
CA GLN A 147 7.38 -21.86 -5.97
C GLN A 147 6.51 -20.62 -5.79
N TRP A 148 5.58 -20.37 -6.72
CA TRP A 148 4.70 -19.21 -6.73
C TRP A 148 3.34 -19.46 -6.09
N LYS A 149 3.17 -20.59 -5.41
CA LYS A 149 1.93 -20.96 -4.72
C LYS A 149 0.70 -20.90 -5.65
N ILE A 150 0.88 -21.40 -6.90
CA ILE A 150 -0.19 -21.46 -7.90
C ILE A 150 -0.97 -22.76 -7.71
N GLY A 151 -2.30 -22.69 -7.76
CA GLY A 151 -3.20 -23.81 -7.64
C GLY A 151 -4.41 -23.70 -8.55
N PHE A 152 -5.40 -24.56 -8.37
CA PHE A 152 -6.67 -24.51 -9.09
C PHE A 152 -7.84 -24.75 -8.15
N ALA A 153 -8.83 -23.88 -8.21
CA ALA A 153 -10.13 -24.04 -7.56
C ALA A 153 -11.14 -24.47 -8.62
N PRO A 154 -11.57 -25.75 -8.67
CA PRO A 154 -12.60 -26.22 -9.61
C PRO A 154 -13.96 -25.63 -9.27
N LYS A 155 -14.97 -25.94 -10.10
CA LYS A 155 -16.33 -25.44 -9.92
C LYS A 155 -16.93 -25.82 -8.55
N SER A 156 -16.57 -27.00 -8.05
CA SER A 156 -17.02 -27.50 -6.75
C SER A 156 -15.87 -28.20 -6.05
N TYR A 157 -15.68 -27.90 -4.77
CA TYR A 157 -14.71 -28.54 -3.87
C TYR A 157 -15.14 -28.29 -2.41
N ALA A 158 -14.65 -29.12 -1.49
CA ALA A 158 -14.90 -28.93 -0.06
C ALA A 158 -13.64 -28.34 0.60
N LEU A 159 -13.80 -27.31 1.40
CA LEU A 159 -12.74 -26.76 2.24
C LEU A 159 -12.64 -27.56 3.56
N SER A 160 -11.42 -27.77 4.03
CA SER A 160 -11.17 -28.43 5.32
C SER A 160 -10.81 -27.40 6.38
N GLY A 161 -11.41 -27.53 7.58
CA GLY A 161 -11.13 -26.67 8.73
C GLY A 161 -12.34 -25.95 9.26
N ASN A 162 -12.12 -24.88 10.02
CA ASN A 162 -13.18 -24.10 10.65
C ASN A 162 -13.92 -23.24 9.61
N THR A 163 -15.25 -23.37 9.55
CA THR A 163 -16.10 -22.66 8.58
C THR A 163 -16.10 -21.15 8.80
N ASP A 164 -16.10 -20.69 10.04
CA ASP A 164 -16.05 -19.26 10.35
C ASP A 164 -14.73 -18.65 9.86
N HIS A 165 -13.62 -19.38 10.01
CA HIS A 165 -12.33 -18.96 9.47
C HIS A 165 -12.30 -18.95 7.94
N HIS A 166 -13.08 -19.81 7.24
CA HIS A 166 -13.19 -19.76 5.79
C HIS A 166 -13.85 -18.45 5.35
N THR A 167 -14.92 -18.05 6.00
CA THR A 167 -15.62 -16.79 5.73
C THR A 167 -14.75 -15.58 6.07
N LEU A 168 -14.19 -15.55 7.27
CA LEU A 168 -13.33 -14.44 7.73
C LEU A 168 -12.03 -14.28 6.92
N SER A 169 -11.53 -15.36 6.31
CA SER A 169 -10.37 -15.30 5.38
C SER A 169 -10.77 -15.06 3.93
N GLY A 170 -12.06 -14.98 3.65
CA GLY A 170 -12.62 -14.74 2.32
C GLY A 170 -12.49 -15.92 1.35
N LEU A 171 -12.40 -17.15 1.84
CA LEU A 171 -12.47 -18.36 1.03
C LEU A 171 -13.92 -18.69 0.66
N THR A 172 -14.87 -18.30 1.51
CA THR A 172 -16.32 -18.38 1.28
C THR A 172 -16.97 -17.01 1.43
N TYR A 173 -18.18 -16.88 0.93
CA TYR A 173 -19.10 -15.80 1.25
C TYR A 173 -19.80 -16.09 2.58
N ASP A 174 -20.50 -15.10 3.15
CA ASP A 174 -21.22 -15.22 4.43
C ASP A 174 -22.30 -16.33 4.42
N ASN A 175 -22.86 -16.62 3.26
CA ASN A 175 -23.80 -17.73 3.05
C ASN A 175 -23.11 -19.11 2.90
N GLY A 176 -21.80 -19.20 3.12
CA GLY A 176 -21.01 -20.43 3.01
C GLY A 176 -20.67 -20.87 1.59
N THR A 177 -21.09 -20.14 0.54
CA THR A 177 -20.72 -20.49 -0.83
C THR A 177 -19.25 -20.20 -1.11
N LEU A 178 -18.63 -21.03 -1.97
CA LEU A 178 -17.24 -20.88 -2.36
C LEU A 178 -17.03 -19.58 -3.14
N ARG A 179 -16.08 -18.77 -2.69
CA ARG A 179 -15.75 -17.51 -3.38
C ARG A 179 -15.01 -17.74 -4.68
N PHE A 180 -14.08 -18.70 -4.68
CA PHE A 180 -13.28 -19.04 -5.85
C PHE A 180 -13.84 -20.30 -6.49
N SER A 181 -14.28 -20.20 -7.73
CA SER A 181 -14.84 -21.29 -8.51
C SER A 181 -14.36 -21.18 -9.95
N ASN A 182 -13.86 -22.28 -10.49
CA ASN A 182 -13.30 -22.40 -11.83
C ASN A 182 -12.17 -21.37 -12.10
N ARG A 183 -11.18 -21.28 -11.16
CA ARG A 183 -10.11 -20.28 -11.21
C ARG A 183 -8.74 -20.89 -10.97
N ILE A 184 -7.76 -20.41 -11.73
CA ILE A 184 -6.34 -20.57 -11.40
C ILE A 184 -6.06 -19.63 -10.21
N MET A 185 -5.55 -20.19 -9.13
CA MET A 185 -5.32 -19.51 -7.86
C MET A 185 -3.86 -19.11 -7.72
N PHE A 186 -3.61 -17.83 -7.50
CA PHE A 186 -2.30 -17.28 -7.18
C PHE A 186 -2.28 -16.95 -5.70
N GLY A 187 -1.42 -17.63 -4.93
CA GLY A 187 -1.26 -17.34 -3.51
C GLY A 187 -0.59 -15.99 -3.31
N ILE A 188 -1.13 -15.19 -2.39
CA ILE A 188 -0.60 -13.88 -2.03
C ILE A 188 0.02 -13.97 -0.65
N ALA A 189 1.31 -13.67 -0.56
CA ALA A 189 2.05 -13.63 0.69
C ALA A 189 2.27 -12.19 1.15
N ASP A 190 2.37 -12.01 2.46
CA ASP A 190 2.89 -10.77 3.04
C ASP A 190 4.42 -10.68 2.89
N GLU A 191 5.02 -9.59 3.35
CA GLU A 191 6.46 -9.33 3.25
C GLU A 191 7.32 -10.41 3.95
N SER A 192 6.76 -11.13 4.94
CA SER A 192 7.43 -12.22 5.65
C SER A 192 7.35 -13.57 4.92
N GLY A 193 6.60 -13.64 3.81
CA GLY A 193 6.33 -14.87 3.07
C GLY A 193 5.14 -15.68 3.60
N THR A 194 4.42 -15.16 4.62
CA THR A 194 3.20 -15.78 5.14
C THR A 194 2.08 -15.64 4.13
N LEU A 195 1.45 -16.74 3.75
CA LEU A 195 0.32 -16.74 2.83
C LEU A 195 -0.91 -16.16 3.52
N VAL A 196 -1.46 -15.07 2.98
CA VAL A 196 -2.56 -14.30 3.58
C VAL A 196 -3.83 -14.25 2.75
N GLY A 197 -3.79 -14.68 1.49
CA GLY A 197 -4.95 -14.70 0.61
C GLY A 197 -4.63 -15.17 -0.80
N PHE A 198 -5.55 -14.91 -1.72
CA PHE A 198 -5.45 -15.36 -3.10
C PHE A 198 -5.92 -14.31 -4.10
N SER A 199 -5.41 -14.43 -5.32
CA SER A 199 -5.99 -13.88 -6.53
C SER A 199 -6.39 -15.03 -7.45
N GLY A 200 -7.65 -15.11 -7.83
CA GLY A 200 -8.18 -16.17 -8.70
C GLY A 200 -8.45 -15.67 -10.11
N ARG A 201 -7.70 -16.15 -11.13
CA ARG A 201 -7.95 -15.88 -12.54
C ARG A 201 -8.90 -16.91 -13.11
N THR A 202 -10.01 -16.46 -13.73
CA THR A 202 -10.96 -17.38 -14.34
C THR A 202 -10.33 -18.20 -15.48
N THR A 203 -10.78 -19.45 -15.63
CA THR A 203 -10.41 -20.32 -16.75
C THR A 203 -11.45 -20.30 -17.89
N ASP A 204 -12.57 -19.61 -17.67
CA ASP A 204 -13.66 -19.43 -18.62
C ASP A 204 -13.91 -17.93 -18.93
N ASN A 205 -14.97 -17.64 -19.70
CA ASN A 205 -15.36 -16.28 -20.10
C ASN A 205 -16.14 -15.52 -19.01
N HIS A 206 -15.80 -15.69 -17.74
CA HIS A 206 -16.43 -14.96 -16.65
C HIS A 206 -16.06 -13.46 -16.72
N PRO A 207 -17.03 -12.51 -16.55
CA PRO A 207 -16.78 -11.08 -16.65
C PRO A 207 -15.66 -10.58 -15.71
N ALA A 208 -15.59 -11.10 -14.48
CA ALA A 208 -14.51 -10.82 -13.55
C ALA A 208 -13.29 -11.72 -13.87
N LYS A 209 -12.40 -11.26 -14.77
CA LYS A 209 -11.18 -11.97 -15.16
C LYS A 209 -10.33 -12.36 -13.93
N TYR A 210 -10.17 -11.44 -12.99
CA TYR A 210 -9.51 -11.66 -11.71
C TYR A 210 -10.45 -11.38 -10.53
N LEU A 211 -10.34 -12.20 -9.50
CA LEU A 211 -11.04 -12.05 -8.23
C LEU A 211 -10.04 -12.21 -7.09
N ASN A 212 -9.90 -11.20 -6.25
CA ASN A 212 -9.02 -11.24 -5.09
C ASN A 212 -9.79 -11.64 -3.82
N SER A 213 -9.06 -12.14 -2.81
CA SER A 213 -9.58 -12.20 -1.44
C SER A 213 -10.12 -10.83 -1.03
N PRO A 214 -11.20 -10.77 -0.22
CA PRO A 214 -11.71 -9.52 0.33
C PRO A 214 -10.76 -8.96 1.38
N GLU A 215 -10.97 -7.71 1.79
CA GLU A 215 -10.30 -7.14 2.94
C GLU A 215 -10.61 -7.97 4.20
N SER A 216 -9.60 -8.23 5.01
CA SER A 216 -9.73 -8.99 6.26
C SER A 216 -8.60 -8.63 7.24
N SER A 217 -8.63 -9.17 8.45
CA SER A 217 -7.56 -8.94 9.44
C SER A 217 -6.18 -9.43 8.99
N ILE A 218 -6.11 -10.31 7.98
CA ILE A 218 -4.86 -10.82 7.43
C ILE A 218 -4.56 -10.36 6.00
N PHE A 219 -5.54 -9.80 5.28
CA PHE A 219 -5.41 -9.44 3.87
C PHE A 219 -5.87 -8.00 3.61
N HIS A 220 -4.93 -7.14 3.24
CA HIS A 220 -5.18 -5.74 2.89
C HIS A 220 -4.54 -5.42 1.54
N LYS A 221 -5.35 -5.34 0.47
CA LYS A 221 -4.85 -5.08 -0.90
C LYS A 221 -3.96 -3.85 -1.00
N GLY A 222 -4.36 -2.78 -0.32
CA GLY A 222 -3.63 -1.52 -0.32
C GLY A 222 -2.28 -1.54 0.41
N LYS A 223 -1.94 -2.65 1.10
CA LYS A 223 -0.68 -2.82 1.82
C LYS A 223 0.23 -3.89 1.21
N LEU A 224 -0.34 -4.78 0.38
CA LEU A 224 0.35 -5.95 -0.14
C LEU A 224 0.87 -5.70 -1.56
N LEU A 225 2.12 -6.03 -1.81
CA LEU A 225 2.73 -6.10 -3.13
C LEU A 225 3.00 -7.56 -3.48
N TYR A 226 2.45 -8.04 -4.60
CA TYR A 226 2.67 -9.40 -5.07
C TYR A 226 4.15 -9.64 -5.39
N GLY A 227 4.69 -10.72 -4.89
CA GLY A 227 6.09 -11.10 -5.09
C GLY A 227 7.09 -10.39 -4.18
N LEU A 228 6.65 -9.50 -3.27
CA LEU A 228 7.55 -8.77 -2.38
C LEU A 228 8.34 -9.69 -1.45
N ASP A 229 7.74 -10.78 -0.98
CA ASP A 229 8.40 -11.82 -0.18
C ASP A 229 9.64 -12.42 -0.86
N LYS A 230 9.64 -12.46 -2.20
CA LYS A 230 10.74 -12.96 -3.03
C LYS A 230 11.67 -11.84 -3.50
N ALA A 231 11.10 -10.67 -3.83
CA ALA A 231 11.84 -9.55 -4.40
C ALA A 231 12.63 -8.73 -3.38
N LYS A 232 12.22 -8.74 -2.10
CA LYS A 232 12.75 -7.87 -1.04
C LYS A 232 14.26 -7.83 -1.00
N ARG A 233 14.91 -8.98 -1.00
CA ARG A 233 16.38 -9.07 -0.96
C ARG A 233 17.02 -8.44 -2.20
N SER A 234 16.52 -8.80 -3.38
CA SER A 234 17.01 -8.26 -4.66
C SER A 234 16.80 -6.75 -4.78
N ILE A 235 15.67 -6.22 -4.25
CA ILE A 235 15.42 -4.76 -4.18
C ILE A 235 16.46 -4.07 -3.31
N ILE A 236 16.75 -4.61 -2.12
CA ILE A 236 17.74 -4.04 -1.20
C ILE A 236 19.14 -4.09 -1.83
N ASP A 237 19.54 -5.24 -2.38
CA ASP A 237 20.88 -5.46 -2.93
C ASP A 237 21.13 -4.61 -4.18
N SER A 238 20.11 -4.40 -5.03
CA SER A 238 20.21 -3.56 -6.24
C SER A 238 19.94 -2.07 -5.97
N GLY A 239 19.31 -1.71 -4.84
CA GLY A 239 18.83 -0.37 -4.57
C GLY A 239 17.67 0.09 -5.46
N GLN A 240 17.02 -0.85 -6.19
CA GLN A 240 16.02 -0.57 -7.20
C GLN A 240 14.86 -1.57 -7.12
N ALA A 241 13.61 -1.09 -7.24
CA ALA A 241 12.42 -1.91 -7.42
C ALA A 241 11.89 -1.78 -8.85
N VAL A 242 11.44 -2.90 -9.44
CA VAL A 242 10.70 -2.91 -10.71
C VAL A 242 9.22 -3.11 -10.37
N ILE A 243 8.36 -2.20 -10.83
CA ILE A 243 6.93 -2.23 -10.54
C ILE A 243 6.17 -2.51 -11.83
N VAL A 244 5.45 -3.64 -11.85
CA VAL A 244 4.62 -4.09 -12.97
C VAL A 244 3.14 -4.10 -12.57
N GLU A 245 2.21 -4.39 -13.50
CA GLU A 245 0.78 -4.30 -13.22
C GLU A 245 0.21 -5.50 -12.48
N GLY A 246 0.67 -6.70 -12.78
CA GLY A 246 0.01 -7.92 -12.35
C GLY A 246 0.90 -9.06 -11.89
N GLN A 247 0.22 -10.09 -11.37
CA GLN A 247 0.87 -11.28 -10.82
C GLN A 247 1.66 -12.05 -11.88
N ILE A 248 1.10 -12.17 -13.09
CA ILE A 248 1.74 -12.92 -14.18
C ILE A 248 2.99 -12.20 -14.64
N ASP A 249 2.92 -10.87 -14.78
CA ASP A 249 4.07 -10.05 -15.15
C ASP A 249 5.19 -10.16 -14.13
N THR A 250 4.84 -10.11 -12.83
CA THR A 250 5.80 -10.31 -11.74
C THR A 250 6.50 -11.66 -11.85
N ILE A 251 5.73 -12.75 -12.00
CA ILE A 251 6.29 -14.11 -12.14
C ILE A 251 7.20 -14.17 -13.37
N ARG A 252 6.76 -13.62 -14.50
CA ARG A 252 7.53 -13.60 -15.75
C ARG A 252 8.84 -12.82 -15.59
N CYS A 253 8.82 -11.67 -14.97
CA CYS A 253 10.02 -10.89 -14.65
C CYS A 253 11.03 -11.72 -13.86
N HIS A 254 10.59 -12.37 -12.78
CA HIS A 254 11.46 -13.22 -11.97
C HIS A 254 12.04 -14.39 -12.75
N LEU A 255 11.24 -15.06 -13.57
CA LEU A 255 11.71 -16.15 -14.45
C LEU A 255 12.74 -15.68 -15.50
N SER A 256 12.71 -14.40 -15.84
CA SER A 256 13.65 -13.76 -16.78
C SER A 256 14.85 -13.11 -16.09
N GLY A 257 15.05 -13.37 -14.78
CA GLY A 257 16.17 -12.85 -14.00
C GLY A 257 15.94 -11.46 -13.38
N ILE A 258 14.77 -10.83 -13.56
CA ILE A 258 14.41 -9.54 -12.98
C ILE A 258 13.74 -9.82 -11.62
N THR A 259 14.56 -10.21 -10.62
CA THR A 259 14.09 -10.73 -9.33
C THR A 259 13.69 -9.65 -8.33
N ASN A 260 13.84 -8.38 -8.68
CA ASN A 260 13.39 -7.21 -7.91
C ASN A 260 12.01 -6.67 -8.37
N ALA A 261 11.24 -7.49 -9.12
CA ALA A 261 9.92 -7.12 -9.64
C ALA A 261 8.79 -7.40 -8.62
N VAL A 262 7.86 -6.46 -8.50
CA VAL A 262 6.66 -6.54 -7.66
C VAL A 262 5.45 -5.91 -8.36
N ALA A 263 4.22 -6.26 -7.94
CA ALA A 263 3.00 -5.66 -8.47
C ALA A 263 1.98 -5.33 -7.38
N PRO A 264 1.14 -4.30 -7.54
CA PRO A 264 -0.06 -4.11 -6.73
C PRO A 264 -1.11 -5.18 -7.05
N LEU A 265 -2.14 -5.29 -6.20
CA LEU A 265 -3.16 -6.34 -6.30
C LEU A 265 -4.48 -5.85 -6.93
N GLY A 266 -4.41 -5.22 -8.11
CA GLY A 266 -5.61 -4.77 -8.84
C GLY A 266 -6.36 -3.58 -8.21
N THR A 267 -5.83 -3.01 -7.16
CA THR A 267 -6.13 -1.66 -6.67
C THR A 267 -4.94 -0.79 -7.05
N GLY A 268 -5.12 0.39 -7.58
CA GLY A 268 -4.00 1.24 -7.97
C GLY A 268 -2.88 1.30 -6.91
N PHE A 269 -1.72 1.79 -7.28
CA PHE A 269 -0.58 1.93 -6.37
C PHE A 269 -0.91 2.92 -5.23
N THR A 270 -0.77 2.49 -3.97
CA THR A 270 -1.16 3.28 -2.79
C THR A 270 0.04 3.97 -2.14
N ALA A 271 -0.22 4.94 -1.25
CA ALA A 271 0.83 5.57 -0.42
C ALA A 271 1.58 4.56 0.46
N ILE A 272 0.89 3.50 0.95
CA ILE A 272 1.51 2.45 1.75
C ILE A 272 2.46 1.61 0.90
N HIS A 273 2.08 1.28 -0.35
CA HIS A 273 3.00 0.65 -1.30
C HIS A 273 4.24 1.52 -1.52
N GLY A 274 4.05 2.83 -1.72
CA GLY A 274 5.15 3.80 -1.86
C GLY A 274 6.08 3.82 -0.64
N ALA A 275 5.52 3.89 0.57
CA ALA A 275 6.30 3.86 1.81
C ALA A 275 7.07 2.54 1.97
N THR A 276 6.48 1.41 1.57
CA THR A 276 7.15 0.10 1.57
C THR A 276 8.34 0.09 0.62
N ILE A 277 8.18 0.57 -0.62
CA ILE A 277 9.27 0.66 -1.60
C ILE A 277 10.35 1.64 -1.13
N ARG A 278 9.98 2.83 -0.64
CA ARG A 278 10.94 3.83 -0.13
C ARG A 278 11.82 3.30 1.01
N ARG A 279 11.26 2.46 1.87
CA ARG A 279 12.00 1.79 2.95
C ARG A 279 13.06 0.83 2.41
N LEU A 280 12.84 0.21 1.26
CA LEU A 280 13.70 -0.83 0.70
C LEU A 280 14.72 -0.29 -0.30
N CYS A 281 14.40 0.77 -1.06
CA CYS A 281 15.28 1.32 -2.10
C CYS A 281 15.02 2.81 -2.35
N GLU A 282 15.93 3.43 -3.11
CA GLU A 282 15.86 4.84 -3.50
C GLU A 282 15.39 5.03 -4.96
N GLU A 283 15.36 3.96 -5.74
CA GLU A 283 14.98 4.01 -7.15
C GLU A 283 13.87 2.98 -7.47
N ALA A 284 12.92 3.37 -8.32
CA ALA A 284 11.90 2.49 -8.86
C ALA A 284 11.79 2.63 -10.37
N VAL A 285 11.57 1.52 -11.08
CA VAL A 285 11.32 1.50 -12.53
C VAL A 285 9.90 0.98 -12.76
N LEU A 286 9.06 1.82 -13.36
CA LEU A 286 7.69 1.47 -13.73
C LEU A 286 7.69 0.81 -15.11
N VAL A 287 7.09 -0.38 -15.19
CA VAL A 287 6.91 -1.14 -16.44
C VAL A 287 5.43 -1.51 -16.52
N PHE A 288 4.64 -0.60 -17.07
CA PHE A 288 3.18 -0.70 -17.17
C PHE A 288 2.76 -0.85 -18.64
N ASP A 289 1.54 -1.35 -18.84
CA ASP A 289 0.97 -1.51 -20.18
C ASP A 289 0.89 -0.17 -20.92
N GLY A 290 1.10 -0.20 -22.23
CA GLY A 290 1.07 1.01 -23.05
C GLY A 290 -0.34 1.59 -23.31
N ASP A 291 -1.41 0.98 -22.78
CA ASP A 291 -2.78 1.44 -22.95
C ASP A 291 -3.13 2.65 -22.05
N LYS A 292 -4.36 3.15 -22.16
CA LYS A 292 -4.80 4.33 -21.39
C LYS A 292 -4.84 4.03 -19.88
N ALA A 293 -5.30 2.85 -19.49
CA ALA A 293 -5.44 2.46 -18.08
C ALA A 293 -4.07 2.29 -17.43
N GLY A 294 -3.13 1.61 -18.12
CA GLY A 294 -1.75 1.44 -17.66
C GLY A 294 -1.00 2.77 -17.53
N ARG A 295 -1.21 3.72 -18.47
CA ARG A 295 -0.64 5.08 -18.33
C ARG A 295 -1.18 5.85 -17.12
N GLU A 296 -2.47 5.74 -16.82
CA GLU A 296 -3.07 6.36 -15.63
C GLU A 296 -2.56 5.71 -14.33
N ALA A 297 -2.46 4.38 -14.32
CA ALA A 297 -1.91 3.63 -13.18
C ALA A 297 -0.42 3.96 -12.97
N SER A 298 0.36 4.03 -14.04
CA SER A 298 1.77 4.43 -14.02
C SER A 298 1.97 5.84 -13.46
N PHE A 299 1.13 6.81 -13.86
CA PHE A 299 1.19 8.16 -13.33
C PHE A 299 0.88 8.21 -11.83
N LYS A 300 -0.13 7.46 -11.35
CA LYS A 300 -0.44 7.36 -9.91
C LYS A 300 0.73 6.75 -9.13
N ALA A 301 1.33 5.68 -9.65
CA ALA A 301 2.51 5.06 -9.03
C ALA A 301 3.71 6.02 -8.99
N PHE A 302 3.98 6.72 -10.10
CA PHE A 302 5.01 7.75 -10.17
C PHE A 302 4.79 8.83 -9.10
N ALA A 303 3.60 9.43 -9.08
CA ALA A 303 3.29 10.50 -8.13
C ALA A 303 3.45 10.03 -6.68
N GLY A 304 2.98 8.79 -6.37
CA GLY A 304 3.10 8.19 -5.05
C GLY A 304 4.53 7.95 -4.59
N LEU A 305 5.40 7.56 -5.48
CA LEU A 305 6.80 7.30 -5.17
C LEU A 305 7.64 8.59 -5.13
N ALA A 306 7.47 9.44 -6.12
CA ALA A 306 8.24 10.68 -6.26
C ALA A 306 8.06 11.62 -5.07
N SER A 307 6.82 11.73 -4.53
CA SER A 307 6.56 12.54 -3.32
C SER A 307 7.20 12.00 -2.04
N LEU A 308 7.59 10.74 -2.04
CA LEU A 308 8.35 10.13 -0.94
C LEU A 308 9.89 10.21 -1.19
N GLY A 309 10.32 10.95 -2.22
CA GLY A 309 11.72 11.11 -2.58
C GLY A 309 12.32 9.86 -3.24
N VAL A 310 11.51 8.97 -3.81
CA VAL A 310 11.99 7.86 -4.64
C VAL A 310 12.26 8.37 -6.05
N ARG A 311 13.42 8.07 -6.61
CA ARG A 311 13.74 8.35 -8.02
C ARG A 311 12.97 7.39 -8.91
N VAL A 312 12.04 7.90 -9.71
CA VAL A 312 11.17 7.08 -10.55
C VAL A 312 11.55 7.18 -12.00
N LYS A 313 11.86 6.03 -12.59
CA LYS A 313 12.07 5.83 -14.03
C LYS A 313 10.88 5.08 -14.64
N SER A 314 10.77 5.09 -15.94
CA SER A 314 9.76 4.30 -16.66
C SER A 314 10.31 3.69 -17.93
N VAL A 315 9.85 2.48 -18.22
CA VAL A 315 10.00 1.79 -19.48
C VAL A 315 8.68 1.81 -20.21
N MET A 316 8.67 2.34 -21.43
CA MET A 316 7.53 2.21 -22.33
C MET A 316 7.76 0.99 -23.21
N LEU A 317 6.92 -0.03 -23.06
CA LEU A 317 6.98 -1.21 -23.90
C LEU A 317 6.51 -0.85 -25.34
N PRO A 318 7.14 -1.43 -26.38
CA PRO A 318 6.71 -1.19 -27.76
C PRO A 318 5.27 -1.62 -28.00
N ASP A 319 4.90 -2.79 -27.48
CA ASP A 319 3.56 -3.37 -27.56
C ASP A 319 3.30 -4.30 -26.36
N GLY A 320 2.04 -4.37 -25.93
CA GLY A 320 1.53 -5.35 -24.96
C GLY A 320 1.99 -5.12 -23.52
N ASP A 321 1.96 -6.21 -22.77
CA ASP A 321 2.33 -6.29 -21.37
C ASP A 321 3.73 -6.92 -21.17
N PRO A 322 4.35 -6.83 -19.99
CA PRO A 322 5.65 -7.42 -19.70
C PRO A 322 5.71 -8.94 -19.96
N ASP A 323 4.62 -9.70 -19.71
CA ASP A 323 4.57 -11.14 -19.97
C ASP A 323 4.71 -11.42 -21.45
N SER A 324 3.90 -10.79 -22.30
CA SER A 324 3.92 -11.00 -23.76
C SER A 324 5.24 -10.53 -24.38
N PHE A 325 5.79 -9.39 -23.93
CA PHE A 325 7.08 -8.88 -24.40
C PHE A 325 8.22 -9.87 -24.10
N LEU A 326 8.28 -10.41 -22.88
CA LEU A 326 9.30 -11.38 -22.50
C LEU A 326 9.13 -12.74 -23.20
N VAL A 327 7.89 -13.20 -23.39
CA VAL A 327 7.59 -14.44 -24.14
C VAL A 327 8.01 -14.33 -25.60
N SER A 328 7.87 -13.16 -26.23
CA SER A 328 8.33 -12.93 -27.61
C SER A 328 9.86 -12.79 -27.74
N GLY A 329 10.62 -12.97 -26.67
CA GLY A 329 12.09 -12.87 -26.66
C GLY A 329 12.62 -11.44 -26.44
N GLY A 330 11.78 -10.52 -26.00
CA GLY A 330 12.18 -9.15 -25.67
C GLY A 330 13.16 -9.09 -24.49
N ASN A 331 14.12 -8.20 -24.56
CA ASN A 331 15.12 -7.99 -23.49
C ASN A 331 14.68 -6.86 -22.55
N LEU A 332 13.80 -7.19 -21.59
CA LEU A 332 13.30 -6.22 -20.61
C LEU A 332 14.40 -5.71 -19.67
N ALA A 333 15.39 -6.53 -19.33
CA ALA A 333 16.52 -6.09 -18.50
C ALA A 333 17.32 -4.96 -19.17
N SER A 334 17.52 -5.02 -20.48
CA SER A 334 18.15 -3.93 -21.23
C SER A 334 17.28 -2.67 -21.25
N LEU A 335 15.97 -2.78 -21.36
CA LEU A 335 15.07 -1.63 -21.27
C LEU A 335 15.10 -0.99 -19.89
N ILE A 336 15.09 -1.79 -18.83
CA ILE A 336 15.18 -1.32 -17.43
C ILE A 336 16.51 -0.58 -17.20
N SER A 337 17.63 -1.12 -17.67
CA SER A 337 18.95 -0.46 -17.49
C SER A 337 19.05 0.88 -18.23
N ASN A 338 18.32 1.05 -19.32
CA ASN A 338 18.25 2.27 -20.12
C ASN A 338 17.01 3.13 -19.81
N ALA A 339 16.26 2.79 -18.75
CA ALA A 339 15.03 3.49 -18.40
C ALA A 339 15.28 4.96 -18.08
N LYS A 340 14.44 5.84 -18.60
CA LYS A 340 14.51 7.29 -18.40
C LYS A 340 13.71 7.70 -17.18
N ILE A 341 14.04 8.84 -16.59
CA ILE A 341 13.24 9.47 -15.54
C ILE A 341 11.81 9.65 -16.07
N TYR A 342 10.83 9.38 -15.23
CA TYR A 342 9.43 9.28 -15.64
C TYR A 342 8.93 10.43 -16.54
N PRO A 343 9.14 11.74 -16.24
CA PRO A 343 8.69 12.82 -17.12
C PRO A 343 9.33 12.81 -18.51
N GLU A 344 10.60 12.36 -18.63
CA GLU A 344 11.27 12.24 -19.94
C GLU A 344 10.69 11.07 -20.75
N ALA A 345 10.52 9.89 -20.11
CA ALA A 345 9.91 8.75 -20.74
C ALA A 345 8.48 9.08 -21.23
N LEU A 346 7.73 9.81 -20.40
CA LEU A 346 6.40 10.30 -20.75
C LEU A 346 6.46 11.25 -21.96
N ALA A 347 7.37 12.23 -21.95
CA ALA A 347 7.51 13.20 -23.05
C ALA A 347 7.87 12.52 -24.40
N GLU A 348 8.62 11.42 -24.36
CA GLU A 348 8.94 10.63 -25.56
C GLU A 348 7.76 9.84 -26.08
N SER A 349 6.95 9.25 -25.22
CA SER A 349 5.85 8.36 -25.57
C SER A 349 4.60 9.06 -26.12
N LEU A 350 4.47 10.39 -25.89
CA LEU A 350 3.28 11.13 -26.28
C LEU A 350 3.35 11.60 -27.75
N ASP A 351 2.19 11.61 -28.41
CA ASP A 351 2.05 12.17 -29.75
C ASP A 351 2.35 13.67 -29.77
N LYS A 352 2.99 14.12 -30.86
CA LYS A 352 3.48 15.49 -31.06
C LYS A 352 3.21 15.96 -32.51
N ASN A 353 2.29 15.28 -33.20
CA ASN A 353 2.05 15.47 -34.62
C ASN A 353 1.27 16.75 -34.93
N SER A 354 0.43 17.19 -34.00
CA SER A 354 -0.37 18.41 -34.10
C SER A 354 -0.06 19.39 -32.97
N ILE A 355 -0.55 20.62 -33.11
CA ILE A 355 -0.48 21.64 -32.04
C ILE A 355 -1.28 21.17 -30.82
N GLU A 356 -2.41 20.53 -31.06
CA GLU A 356 -3.30 20.00 -30.03
C GLU A 356 -2.62 18.87 -29.25
N ASP A 357 -1.99 17.91 -29.93
CA ASP A 357 -1.21 16.84 -29.29
C ASP A 357 -0.09 17.40 -28.42
N LYS A 358 0.64 18.39 -28.92
CA LYS A 358 1.67 19.09 -28.13
C LYS A 358 1.13 19.79 -26.88
N GLN A 359 -0.07 20.38 -26.95
CA GLN A 359 -0.72 20.99 -25.79
C GLN A 359 -1.09 19.95 -24.73
N ILE A 360 -1.66 18.81 -25.16
CA ILE A 360 -1.99 17.68 -24.29
C ILE A 360 -0.71 17.11 -23.65
N ALA A 361 0.32 16.87 -24.46
CA ALA A 361 1.60 16.39 -23.98
C ALA A 361 2.26 17.33 -22.98
N MET A 362 2.27 18.65 -23.27
CA MET A 362 2.76 19.68 -22.37
C MET A 362 1.99 19.68 -21.03
N GLY A 363 0.68 19.47 -21.07
CA GLY A 363 -0.15 19.36 -19.86
C GLY A 363 0.25 18.19 -18.99
N LYS A 364 0.36 16.98 -19.55
CA LYS A 364 0.73 15.76 -18.83
C LYS A 364 2.15 15.79 -18.27
N VAL A 365 3.12 16.23 -19.07
CA VAL A 365 4.51 16.35 -18.65
C VAL A 365 4.68 17.45 -17.59
N GLY A 366 4.01 18.59 -17.76
CA GLY A 366 3.99 19.66 -16.75
C GLY A 366 3.43 19.18 -15.41
N GLN A 367 2.36 18.39 -15.44
CA GLN A 367 1.80 17.76 -14.24
C GLN A 367 2.79 16.77 -13.59
N ALA A 368 3.48 15.95 -14.37
CA ALA A 368 4.50 15.03 -13.82
C ALA A 368 5.67 15.80 -13.19
N LEU A 369 6.15 16.87 -13.83
CA LEU A 369 7.22 17.71 -13.27
C LEU A 369 6.81 18.44 -12.00
N SER A 370 5.53 18.83 -11.86
CA SER A 370 5.04 19.53 -10.66
C SER A 370 5.01 18.66 -9.40
N VAL A 371 5.08 17.33 -9.54
CA VAL A 371 5.16 16.39 -8.41
C VAL A 371 6.57 16.36 -7.80
N LEU A 372 7.59 16.68 -8.58
CA LEU A 372 8.99 16.66 -8.13
C LEU A 372 9.29 17.86 -7.24
N GLU A 373 10.19 17.68 -6.28
CA GLU A 373 10.70 18.77 -5.44
C GLU A 373 11.30 19.90 -6.29
N ASP A 374 11.14 21.13 -5.81
CA ASP A 374 11.68 22.30 -6.49
C ASP A 374 13.20 22.32 -6.38
N GLY A 375 13.88 22.59 -7.48
CA GLY A 375 15.33 22.62 -7.50
C GLY A 375 15.92 22.54 -8.90
N ILE A 376 17.26 22.54 -8.95
CA ILE A 376 18.05 22.50 -10.19
C ILE A 376 17.72 21.25 -11.02
N GLU A 377 17.58 20.10 -10.38
CA GLU A 377 17.31 18.81 -11.07
C GLU A 377 15.95 18.85 -11.80
N ARG A 378 14.91 19.37 -11.16
CA ARG A 378 13.60 19.56 -11.79
C ARG A 378 13.65 20.53 -12.96
N ASP A 379 14.41 21.61 -12.80
CA ASP A 379 14.57 22.64 -13.85
C ASP A 379 15.31 22.10 -15.08
N GLU A 380 16.38 21.33 -14.88
CA GLU A 380 17.09 20.66 -15.97
C GLU A 380 16.21 19.63 -16.66
N LEU A 381 15.46 18.84 -15.89
CA LEU A 381 14.51 17.85 -16.41
C LEU A 381 13.42 18.53 -17.25
N ALA A 382 12.90 19.67 -16.80
CA ALA A 382 11.94 20.47 -17.55
C ALA A 382 12.52 20.98 -18.89
N ASN A 383 13.80 21.37 -18.91
CA ASN A 383 14.47 21.78 -20.13
C ASN A 383 14.62 20.61 -21.12
N ARG A 384 14.99 19.42 -20.65
CA ARG A 384 15.09 18.21 -21.47
C ARG A 384 13.72 17.78 -22.02
N CYS A 385 12.69 17.77 -21.18
CA CYS A 385 11.31 17.47 -21.59
C CYS A 385 10.79 18.48 -22.64
N ALA A 386 11.06 19.78 -22.48
CA ALA A 386 10.65 20.80 -23.43
C ALA A 386 11.31 20.57 -24.82
N LYS A 387 12.59 20.18 -24.84
CA LYS A 387 13.29 19.81 -26.08
C LYS A 387 12.64 18.60 -26.76
N LEU A 388 12.28 17.55 -25.99
CA LEU A 388 11.61 16.35 -26.49
C LEU A 388 10.22 16.66 -27.07
N LEU A 389 9.50 17.61 -26.47
CA LEU A 389 8.19 18.06 -26.95
C LEU A 389 8.27 19.06 -28.11
N GLY A 390 9.44 19.59 -28.45
CA GLY A 390 9.62 20.64 -29.46
C GLY A 390 8.93 21.96 -29.08
N ILE A 391 8.97 22.33 -27.80
CA ILE A 391 8.39 23.57 -27.24
C ILE A 391 9.46 24.39 -26.48
N LYS A 392 9.15 25.66 -26.19
CA LYS A 392 10.03 26.48 -25.34
C LYS A 392 9.93 26.05 -23.88
N SER A 393 11.06 25.96 -23.18
CA SER A 393 11.10 25.61 -21.75
C SER A 393 10.23 26.53 -20.88
N SER A 394 10.16 27.83 -21.23
CA SER A 394 9.29 28.79 -20.53
C SER A 394 7.80 28.44 -20.60
N GLN A 395 7.34 27.85 -21.69
CA GLN A 395 5.94 27.39 -21.84
C GLN A 395 5.65 26.22 -20.92
N LEU A 396 6.57 25.23 -20.85
CA LEU A 396 6.43 24.09 -19.96
C LEU A 396 6.48 24.51 -18.49
N LYS A 397 7.44 25.37 -18.10
CA LYS A 397 7.55 25.92 -16.74
C LYS A 397 6.30 26.71 -16.32
N LYS A 398 5.72 27.50 -17.23
CA LYS A 398 4.44 28.18 -16.99
C LYS A 398 3.32 27.16 -16.74
N LYS A 399 3.27 26.06 -17.48
CA LYS A 399 2.28 25.00 -17.29
C LYS A 399 2.48 24.25 -15.97
N MET A 400 3.73 24.01 -15.56
CA MET A 400 4.05 23.46 -14.24
C MET A 400 3.52 24.34 -13.12
N ALA A 401 3.73 25.65 -13.19
CA ALA A 401 3.23 26.61 -12.19
C ALA A 401 1.69 26.66 -12.14
N MET A 402 1.02 26.53 -13.29
CA MET A 402 -0.45 26.46 -13.37
C MET A 402 -1.02 25.09 -12.92
N GLY A 403 -0.25 24.01 -13.08
CA GLY A 403 -0.59 22.65 -12.61
C GLY A 403 -0.27 22.42 -11.14
N GLY A 404 0.36 23.40 -10.48
CA GLY A 404 0.74 23.40 -9.07
C GLY A 404 -0.40 23.50 -8.05
N GLY A 405 -1.62 23.21 -8.43
CA GLY A 405 -2.53 22.60 -7.46
C GLY A 405 -1.86 21.32 -7.00
N HIS A 406 -1.45 21.23 -5.74
CA HIS A 406 -0.99 20.01 -5.13
C HIS A 406 -1.81 18.87 -5.71
N ILE A 407 -1.19 17.97 -6.51
CA ILE A 407 -1.68 16.62 -6.56
C ILE A 407 -1.38 16.17 -5.15
N ALA A 408 -2.37 16.42 -4.29
CA ALA A 408 -2.40 15.71 -3.06
C ALA A 408 -2.40 14.27 -3.53
N LEU A 409 -1.23 13.62 -3.46
CA LEU A 409 -1.22 12.20 -3.35
C LEU A 409 -2.42 11.83 -2.51
N PRO A 410 -3.01 10.66 -2.70
CA PRO A 410 -3.65 9.99 -1.60
C PRO A 410 -2.55 9.77 -0.54
N THR A 411 -2.14 10.86 0.11
CA THR A 411 -1.67 10.83 1.47
C THR A 411 -2.82 10.23 2.19
N GLU A 412 -2.64 8.93 2.58
CA GLU A 412 -3.66 8.18 3.24
C GLU A 412 -4.97 8.43 2.48
N THR A 413 -5.44 7.49 1.62
CA THR A 413 -6.75 7.64 0.96
C THR A 413 -7.45 8.77 1.64
N ARG A 414 -7.46 9.97 0.99
CA ARG A 414 -7.80 11.15 1.77
C ARG A 414 -8.99 10.70 2.56
N TYR A 415 -8.87 10.70 3.86
CA TYR A 415 -9.98 10.57 4.77
C TYR A 415 -11.17 11.44 4.29
N GLY A 416 -10.97 12.31 3.32
CA GLY A 416 -11.94 13.06 2.57
C GLY A 416 -12.75 12.29 1.54
N GLU A 417 -12.25 11.22 0.87
CA GLU A 417 -13.12 10.40 -0.01
C GLU A 417 -13.77 9.26 0.78
N GLN A 418 -13.09 8.64 1.73
CA GLN A 418 -13.75 7.79 2.74
C GLN A 418 -14.55 8.63 3.75
N LYS A 419 -14.11 9.84 4.08
CA LYS A 419 -14.89 10.84 4.79
C LYS A 419 -16.11 11.25 3.99
N GLY A 420 -16.01 11.40 2.68
CA GLY A 420 -17.12 11.65 1.79
C GLY A 420 -18.18 10.56 1.83
N GLU A 421 -17.79 9.27 1.76
CA GLU A 421 -18.72 8.15 1.78
C GLU A 421 -19.27 7.88 3.19
N ALA A 422 -18.43 7.84 4.21
CA ALA A 422 -18.84 7.72 5.60
C ALA A 422 -19.68 8.93 6.06
N TRP A 423 -19.34 10.13 5.59
CA TRP A 423 -20.06 11.36 5.89
C TRP A 423 -21.45 11.37 5.22
N LYS A 424 -21.58 10.95 3.96
CA LYS A 424 -22.85 10.74 3.27
C LYS A 424 -23.77 9.81 4.04
N GLN A 425 -23.23 8.68 4.43
CA GLN A 425 -23.93 7.63 5.15
C GLN A 425 -24.42 8.14 6.51
N LEU A 426 -23.57 8.89 7.23
CA LEU A 426 -23.87 9.47 8.53
C LEU A 426 -24.98 10.54 8.45
N VAL A 427 -24.87 11.44 7.49
CA VAL A 427 -25.88 12.49 7.25
C VAL A 427 -27.22 11.87 6.83
N ALA A 428 -27.19 10.87 5.97
CA ALA A 428 -28.41 10.15 5.57
C ALA A 428 -29.07 9.45 6.75
N HIS A 429 -28.28 8.87 7.67
CA HIS A 429 -28.80 8.24 8.88
C HIS A 429 -29.41 9.27 9.84
N LEU A 430 -28.74 10.39 10.05
CA LEU A 430 -29.26 11.50 10.86
C LEU A 430 -30.62 12.00 10.34
N LEU A 431 -30.75 12.16 9.03
CA LEU A 431 -31.96 12.62 8.39
C LEU A 431 -33.11 11.60 8.48
N LEU A 432 -32.82 10.31 8.55
CA LEU A 432 -33.84 9.24 8.61
C LEU A 432 -34.20 8.80 10.03
N CYS A 433 -33.22 8.73 10.93
CA CYS A 433 -33.42 8.20 12.28
C CYS A 433 -33.69 9.26 13.34
N GLY A 434 -33.46 10.54 13.02
CA GLY A 434 -33.75 11.68 13.90
C GLY A 434 -32.70 11.99 14.97
N LYS A 435 -32.80 13.20 15.53
CA LYS A 435 -31.85 13.76 16.53
C LYS A 435 -31.68 12.91 17.79
N ALA A 436 -32.71 12.16 18.22
CA ALA A 436 -32.64 11.38 19.46
C ALA A 436 -31.60 10.24 19.39
N ILE A 437 -31.42 9.64 18.23
CA ILE A 437 -30.38 8.61 18.01
C ILE A 437 -29.01 9.26 17.78
N ALA A 438 -28.98 10.38 17.06
CA ALA A 438 -27.78 11.14 16.78
C ALA A 438 -27.12 11.72 18.04
N SER A 439 -27.89 12.03 19.11
CA SER A 439 -27.37 12.54 20.39
C SER A 439 -26.46 11.57 21.14
N ASN A 440 -26.47 10.29 20.77
CA ASN A 440 -25.58 9.29 21.35
C ASN A 440 -24.12 9.39 20.87
N TYR A 441 -23.85 10.23 19.87
CA TYR A 441 -22.53 10.38 19.26
C TYR A 441 -21.93 11.78 19.52
N ASN A 442 -20.62 11.85 19.66
CA ASN A 442 -19.90 13.13 19.85
C ASN A 442 -19.53 13.75 18.49
N TRP A 443 -20.42 14.54 17.93
CA TRP A 443 -20.29 15.17 16.61
C TRP A 443 -19.20 16.22 16.51
N ASN A 444 -18.75 16.79 17.64
CA ASN A 444 -17.65 17.77 17.68
C ASN A 444 -16.32 17.17 17.21
N LEU A 445 -16.22 15.84 17.11
CA LEU A 445 -15.06 15.15 16.56
C LEU A 445 -14.91 15.35 15.06
N LEU A 446 -15.95 15.76 14.36
CA LEU A 446 -15.97 15.81 12.90
C LEU A 446 -15.61 17.18 12.34
N SER A 447 -15.40 18.20 13.16
CA SER A 447 -14.95 19.57 12.81
C SER A 447 -15.52 20.13 11.47
N ASP A 448 -16.70 19.64 11.05
CA ASP A 448 -17.31 19.97 9.79
C ASP A 448 -18.52 20.88 10.07
N SER A 449 -18.49 22.11 9.54
CA SER A 449 -19.54 23.12 9.77
C SER A 449 -20.92 22.63 9.33
N ASP A 450 -20.98 21.74 8.34
CA ASP A 450 -22.23 21.20 7.82
C ASP A 450 -22.87 20.22 8.78
N ILE A 451 -22.08 19.35 9.44
CA ILE A 451 -22.59 18.44 10.45
C ILE A 451 -23.10 19.22 11.67
N GLN A 452 -22.37 20.25 12.06
CA GLN A 452 -22.80 21.13 13.15
C GLN A 452 -24.13 21.84 12.78
N THR A 453 -24.27 22.30 11.55
CA THR A 453 -25.50 22.90 11.02
C THR A 453 -26.68 21.91 11.08
N ILE A 454 -26.46 20.65 10.71
CA ILE A 454 -27.49 19.58 10.79
C ILE A 454 -27.88 19.31 12.25
N MET A 455 -26.90 19.20 13.15
CA MET A 455 -27.16 18.94 14.57
C MET A 455 -27.88 20.06 15.29
N GLU A 456 -27.61 21.31 14.92
CA GLU A 456 -28.24 22.50 15.46
C GLU A 456 -29.61 22.80 14.84
N SER A 457 -29.91 22.25 13.66
CA SER A 457 -31.18 22.47 12.98
C SER A 457 -32.33 21.74 13.70
N ASP A 458 -33.52 22.33 13.61
CA ASP A 458 -34.76 21.75 14.16
C ASP A 458 -35.48 21.00 13.02
N TYR A 459 -35.34 19.66 12.98
CA TYR A 459 -35.94 18.82 11.96
C TYR A 459 -36.62 17.57 12.54
N GLU A 460 -37.63 17.07 11.84
CA GLU A 460 -38.29 15.82 12.11
C GLU A 460 -37.82 14.72 11.16
N ALA A 461 -37.46 13.57 11.68
CA ALA A 461 -37.03 12.42 10.88
C ALA A 461 -38.14 11.97 9.91
N GLY A 462 -37.78 11.73 8.66
CA GLY A 462 -38.72 11.35 7.59
C GLY A 462 -39.59 12.48 7.04
N ASN A 463 -39.51 13.70 7.57
CA ASN A 463 -40.25 14.84 7.04
C ASN A 463 -39.47 15.48 5.88
N SER A 464 -39.95 15.26 4.65
CA SER A 464 -39.30 15.73 3.42
C SER A 464 -39.10 17.26 3.36
N ALA A 465 -40.01 18.05 3.96
CA ALA A 465 -39.87 19.50 3.96
C ALA A 465 -38.77 19.98 4.92
N SER A 466 -38.65 19.37 6.08
CA SER A 466 -37.56 19.63 7.03
C SER A 466 -36.19 19.20 6.46
N ILE A 467 -36.15 18.07 5.79
CA ILE A 467 -34.93 17.55 5.13
C ILE A 467 -34.50 18.48 4.00
N ALA A 468 -35.42 18.92 3.12
CA ALA A 468 -35.14 19.83 2.05
C ALA A 468 -34.60 21.18 2.55
N LYS A 469 -35.10 21.69 3.70
CA LYS A 469 -34.60 22.91 4.33
C LYS A 469 -33.17 22.78 4.80
N ILE A 470 -32.79 21.61 5.36
CA ILE A 470 -31.42 21.35 5.79
C ILE A 470 -30.51 21.24 4.58
N ILE A 471 -30.90 20.47 3.55
CA ILE A 471 -30.14 20.32 2.32
C ILE A 471 -29.84 21.68 1.69
N SER A 472 -30.80 22.63 1.70
CA SER A 472 -30.59 23.97 1.17
C SER A 472 -29.60 24.82 1.97
N GLN A 473 -29.23 24.42 3.19
CA GLN A 473 -28.27 25.12 4.07
C GLN A 473 -26.87 24.51 4.00
N LEU A 474 -26.74 23.32 3.39
CA LEU A 474 -25.45 22.64 3.22
C LEU A 474 -24.68 23.23 2.02
N ASP A 475 -23.37 23.07 2.00
CA ASP A 475 -22.60 23.45 0.83
C ASP A 475 -22.89 22.53 -0.38
N ASN A 476 -22.51 22.97 -1.59
CA ASN A 476 -22.80 22.25 -2.82
C ASN A 476 -22.19 20.83 -2.85
N ASN A 477 -21.12 20.58 -2.09
CA ASN A 477 -20.49 19.26 -2.01
C ASN A 477 -21.28 18.33 -1.09
N ALA A 478 -21.78 18.84 0.02
CA ALA A 478 -22.62 18.10 0.95
C ALA A 478 -23.98 17.76 0.32
N GLU A 479 -24.58 18.71 -0.40
CA GLU A 479 -25.85 18.50 -1.13
C GLU A 479 -25.73 17.41 -2.20
N ALA A 480 -24.68 17.44 -3.05
CA ALA A 480 -24.42 16.41 -4.06
C ALA A 480 -24.16 15.03 -3.41
N ALA A 481 -23.58 15.02 -2.21
CA ALA A 481 -23.30 13.80 -1.47
C ALA A 481 -24.57 13.11 -0.98
N ILE A 482 -25.59 13.84 -0.58
CA ILE A 482 -26.84 13.32 -0.02
C ILE A 482 -27.80 12.82 -1.10
N GLN A 483 -27.87 13.51 -2.26
CA GLN A 483 -28.82 13.21 -3.34
C GLN A 483 -28.66 11.82 -3.99
N GLY A 484 -27.53 11.13 -3.77
CA GLY A 484 -27.26 9.81 -4.35
C GLY A 484 -27.61 8.60 -3.48
N ILE A 485 -28.19 8.79 -2.29
CA ILE A 485 -28.38 7.72 -1.31
C ILE A 485 -29.85 7.26 -1.27
N SER A 486 -30.10 5.97 -1.52
CA SER A 486 -31.44 5.38 -1.42
C SER A 486 -31.78 4.96 0.02
N GLN A 487 -33.09 4.87 0.34
CA GLN A 487 -33.55 4.39 1.66
C GLN A 487 -33.08 2.96 1.99
N GLN A 488 -32.85 2.14 0.95
CA GLN A 488 -32.39 0.75 1.11
C GLN A 488 -30.90 0.70 1.55
N ASP A 489 -30.07 1.64 1.03
CA ASP A 489 -28.65 1.70 1.35
C ASP A 489 -28.39 2.09 2.81
N ILE A 490 -29.38 2.65 3.49
CA ILE A 490 -29.30 3.17 4.84
C ILE A 490 -29.73 2.15 5.88
N ALA A 491 -30.65 1.24 5.52
CA ALA A 491 -31.16 0.20 6.44
C ALA A 491 -30.08 -0.83 6.83
N ASP A 492 -29.04 -0.99 5.99
CA ASP A 492 -27.97 -1.98 6.17
C ASP A 492 -26.67 -1.39 6.76
N LEU A 493 -26.70 -0.14 7.27
CA LEU A 493 -25.52 0.57 7.72
C LEU A 493 -25.10 0.22 9.16
N ASP A 494 -23.87 -0.27 9.32
CA ASP A 494 -23.19 -0.36 10.63
C ASP A 494 -22.64 1.01 11.08
N ILE A 495 -23.53 1.87 11.58
CA ILE A 495 -23.19 3.21 12.03
C ILE A 495 -22.25 3.20 13.23
N HIS A 496 -22.38 2.20 14.07
CA HIS A 496 -21.52 2.04 15.25
C HIS A 496 -20.06 1.78 14.80
N GLY A 497 -19.88 0.90 13.80
CA GLY A 497 -18.58 0.63 13.20
C GLY A 497 -18.00 1.84 12.46
N ILE A 498 -18.83 2.62 11.76
CA ILE A 498 -18.42 3.85 11.08
C ILE A 498 -17.93 4.89 12.08
N TYR A 499 -18.71 5.18 13.13
CA TYR A 499 -18.35 6.13 14.16
C TYR A 499 -17.07 5.73 14.90
N LYS A 500 -16.93 4.45 15.24
CA LYS A 500 -15.72 3.89 15.84
C LYS A 500 -14.49 4.10 14.97
N SER A 501 -14.60 3.81 13.68
CA SER A 501 -13.51 4.02 12.70
C SER A 501 -13.12 5.50 12.57
N MET A 502 -14.09 6.41 12.60
CA MET A 502 -13.84 7.85 12.58
C MET A 502 -13.15 8.33 13.85
N LEU A 503 -13.54 7.79 15.02
CA LEU A 503 -12.92 8.10 16.30
C LEU A 503 -11.47 7.61 16.38
N GLU A 504 -11.21 6.37 15.93
CA GLU A 504 -9.86 5.79 15.86
C GLU A 504 -8.92 6.61 14.97
N ALA A 505 -9.46 7.16 13.90
CA ALA A 505 -8.69 8.01 13.01
C ALA A 505 -8.39 9.39 13.58
N GLU A 506 -9.34 9.99 14.28
CA GLU A 506 -9.12 11.29 14.95
C GLU A 506 -8.11 11.14 16.09
N ILE A 507 -8.13 10.03 16.82
CA ILE A 507 -7.11 9.68 17.83
C ILE A 507 -5.72 9.61 17.18
N LYS A 508 -5.58 9.00 16.00
CA LYS A 508 -4.29 8.92 15.28
C LYS A 508 -3.78 10.28 14.78
N ARG A 509 -4.67 11.22 14.53
CA ARG A 509 -4.34 12.55 14.01
C ARG A 509 -3.86 13.52 15.10
N ARG A 510 -4.29 13.33 16.36
CA ARG A 510 -3.94 14.21 17.46
C ARG A 510 -2.63 13.81 18.12
N THR A 511 -1.75 14.78 18.31
CA THR A 511 -0.40 14.57 18.89
C THR A 511 -0.29 14.92 20.37
N SER A 512 -1.30 15.60 20.95
CA SER A 512 -1.32 16.03 22.35
C SER A 512 -2.07 15.02 23.21
N MET A 513 -1.44 14.58 24.32
CA MET A 513 -2.07 13.67 25.29
C MET A 513 -3.32 14.27 25.95
N VAL A 514 -3.37 15.59 26.13
CA VAL A 514 -4.53 16.28 26.73
C VAL A 514 -5.76 16.18 25.83
N ASP A 515 -5.55 16.24 24.50
CA ASP A 515 -6.63 16.14 23.53
C ASP A 515 -7.04 14.68 23.25
N LEU A 516 -6.19 13.71 23.58
CA LEU A 516 -6.43 12.28 23.36
C LEU A 516 -7.28 11.63 24.45
N LEU A 517 -7.16 12.05 25.70
CA LEU A 517 -7.85 11.43 26.83
C LEU A 517 -9.38 11.34 26.67
N PRO A 518 -10.10 12.39 26.26
CA PRO A 518 -11.55 12.31 26.05
C PRO A 518 -11.95 11.35 24.94
N LEU A 519 -11.13 11.27 23.87
CA LEU A 519 -11.38 10.40 22.71
C LEU A 519 -11.16 8.93 23.05
N LEU A 520 -10.11 8.62 23.82
CA LEU A 520 -9.81 7.26 24.31
C LEU A 520 -10.88 6.76 25.27
N ASP A 521 -11.43 7.64 26.12
CA ASP A 521 -12.52 7.28 27.03
C ASP A 521 -13.83 7.01 26.28
N THR A 522 -14.08 7.75 25.20
CA THR A 522 -15.23 7.50 24.30
C THR A 522 -15.07 6.19 23.55
N LEU A 523 -13.86 5.89 23.02
CA LEU A 523 -13.59 4.64 22.30
C LEU A 523 -13.74 3.40 23.18
N LYS A 524 -13.41 3.49 24.48
CA LYS A 524 -13.58 2.39 25.44
C LYS A 524 -15.05 2.07 25.76
N LYS A 525 -15.95 3.02 25.56
CA LYS A 525 -17.40 2.87 25.82
C LYS A 525 -18.16 2.32 24.60
N LEU A 526 -17.54 2.33 23.43
CA LEU A 526 -18.01 1.71 22.18
C LEU A 526 -17.55 0.26 22.06
#